data_71ad8f42cce3afc1f7ff50b63716d0a8
#
_entry.id   71ad8f42cce3afc1f7ff50b63716d0a8
#
_cell.length_a   1.000
_cell.length_b   1.000
_cell.length_c   1.000
_cell.angle_alpha   90.00
_cell.angle_beta   90.00
_cell.angle_gamma   90.00
#
_symmetry.space_group_name_H-M   'P 1'
#
loop_
_entity.id
_entity.type
_entity.pdbx_description
1 polymer ?
#
loop_
_entity_poly.entity_id
_entity_poly.type
_entity_poly.pdbx_seq_one_letter_code
_entity_poly.pdbx_strand_id
1 'polypeptide(L)'
;MPTLERHDDVFVLDLGDGENRFHPDWLAEVDAALDEVVKAEGPRALVTAATGKFFSNGLDLDWLFAHPEQHPEYVARVQDLLARTLSLPVFTVSAVQGHAFAAGAMLSLAHDVRVMRADRGFWCLPEADINIPFTPGMSALIQARLAPQTAHVAMTTGRRYGGHDALAAGIVDQAVAEDDVRSTAVELAAAQAAKGAHPTLGAIKTRMYGPVLDLLKERVDRLG
;
A
#
# COMPACT_ATOMS: atom_id res chain seq x y z
N MET A 1 0.70 -11.34 -12.55
CA MET A 1 -0.63 -10.76 -12.36
C MET A 1 -1.06 -11.02 -10.93
N PRO A 2 -1.81 -10.11 -10.29
CA PRO A 2 -2.32 -10.31 -8.94
C PRO A 2 -3.25 -11.53 -8.83
N THR A 3 -3.21 -12.20 -7.69
CA THR A 3 -4.10 -13.32 -7.37
C THR A 3 -4.65 -13.14 -5.96
N LEU A 4 -5.89 -13.56 -5.71
CA LEU A 4 -6.51 -13.54 -4.40
C LEU A 4 -6.81 -14.98 -3.95
N GLU A 5 -6.34 -15.32 -2.76
CA GLU A 5 -6.63 -16.59 -2.12
C GLU A 5 -7.26 -16.34 -0.75
N ARG A 6 -8.11 -17.24 -0.29
CA ARG A 6 -8.68 -17.20 1.06
C ARG A 6 -8.22 -18.41 1.86
N HIS A 7 -7.63 -18.14 3.02
CA HIS A 7 -7.24 -19.14 4.00
C HIS A 7 -8.00 -18.85 5.31
N ASP A 8 -9.01 -19.64 5.60
CA ASP A 8 -9.94 -19.42 6.71
C ASP A 8 -10.56 -17.99 6.67
N ASP A 9 -10.21 -17.14 7.63
CA ASP A 9 -10.69 -15.76 7.75
C ASP A 9 -9.73 -14.73 7.15
N VAL A 10 -8.64 -15.16 6.50
CA VAL A 10 -7.65 -14.25 5.92
C VAL A 10 -7.64 -14.38 4.40
N PHE A 11 -7.89 -13.27 3.72
CA PHE A 11 -7.62 -13.13 2.31
C PHE A 11 -6.15 -12.72 2.11
N VAL A 12 -5.48 -13.36 1.15
CA VAL A 12 -4.12 -13.04 0.76
C VAL A 12 -4.14 -12.60 -0.70
N LEU A 13 -3.93 -11.30 -0.91
CA LEU A 13 -3.72 -10.71 -2.22
C LEU A 13 -2.23 -10.77 -2.54
N ASP A 14 -1.84 -11.69 -3.41
CA ASP A 14 -0.48 -11.77 -3.94
C ASP A 14 -0.36 -10.88 -5.18
N LEU A 15 0.52 -9.89 -5.13
CA LEU A 15 0.73 -8.90 -6.20
C LEU A 15 1.51 -9.47 -7.40
N GLY A 16 2.16 -10.63 -7.22
CA GLY A 16 3.00 -11.30 -8.20
C GLY A 16 4.49 -11.26 -7.87
N ASP A 17 5.31 -11.78 -8.79
CA ASP A 17 6.76 -11.96 -8.67
C ASP A 17 7.59 -10.93 -9.46
N GLY A 18 6.93 -10.06 -10.23
CA GLY A 18 7.54 -9.02 -11.04
C GLY A 18 7.84 -7.74 -10.28
N GLU A 19 7.90 -6.63 -10.99
CA GLU A 19 8.04 -5.29 -10.41
C GLU A 19 6.73 -4.77 -9.79
N ASN A 20 5.63 -5.43 -10.06
CA ASN A 20 4.29 -5.11 -9.55
C ASN A 20 3.97 -3.63 -9.73
N ARG A 21 4.23 -3.13 -10.95
CA ARG A 21 3.91 -1.76 -11.35
C ARG A 21 2.40 -1.60 -11.51
N PHE A 22 1.90 -0.42 -11.22
CA PHE A 22 0.47 -0.09 -11.26
C PHE A 22 -0.02 0.12 -12.70
N HIS A 23 0.23 -0.86 -13.59
CA HIS A 23 -0.38 -0.86 -14.93
C HIS A 23 -1.92 -0.83 -14.81
N PRO A 24 -2.66 -0.18 -15.73
CA PRO A 24 -4.12 -0.14 -15.65
C PRO A 24 -4.82 -1.49 -15.49
N ASP A 25 -4.33 -2.54 -16.16
CA ASP A 25 -4.87 -3.89 -16.01
C ASP A 25 -4.58 -4.46 -14.62
N TRP A 26 -3.36 -4.24 -14.10
CA TRP A 26 -2.99 -4.64 -12.75
C TRP A 26 -3.87 -3.94 -11.70
N LEU A 27 -4.12 -2.62 -11.87
CA LEU A 27 -5.04 -1.87 -11.01
C LEU A 27 -6.45 -2.45 -11.03
N ALA A 28 -6.96 -2.83 -12.22
CA ALA A 28 -8.28 -3.42 -12.36
C ALA A 28 -8.40 -4.77 -11.63
N GLU A 29 -7.36 -5.61 -11.68
CA GLU A 29 -7.34 -6.89 -10.98
C GLU A 29 -7.27 -6.72 -9.46
N VAL A 30 -6.43 -5.78 -8.97
CA VAL A 30 -6.39 -5.46 -7.54
C VAL A 30 -7.74 -4.92 -7.06
N ASP A 31 -8.36 -4.03 -7.82
CA ASP A 31 -9.69 -3.51 -7.49
C ASP A 31 -10.75 -4.61 -7.42
N ALA A 32 -10.73 -5.55 -8.35
CA ALA A 32 -11.64 -6.70 -8.33
C ALA A 32 -11.42 -7.60 -7.09
N ALA A 33 -10.15 -7.83 -6.73
CA ALA A 33 -9.79 -8.57 -5.52
C ALA A 33 -10.28 -7.87 -4.24
N LEU A 34 -10.09 -6.55 -4.14
CA LEU A 34 -10.60 -5.78 -3.00
C LEU A 34 -12.14 -5.79 -2.94
N ASP A 35 -12.82 -5.82 -4.09
CA ASP A 35 -14.27 -5.99 -4.18
C ASP A 35 -14.73 -7.31 -3.59
N GLU A 36 -14.02 -8.40 -3.90
CA GLU A 36 -14.30 -9.74 -3.35
C GLU A 36 -14.16 -9.75 -1.83
N VAL A 37 -13.06 -9.18 -1.30
CA VAL A 37 -12.86 -9.07 0.15
C VAL A 37 -13.98 -8.28 0.83
N VAL A 38 -14.43 -7.16 0.22
CA VAL A 38 -15.51 -6.34 0.80
C VAL A 38 -16.85 -7.06 0.78
N LYS A 39 -17.16 -7.77 -0.32
CA LYS A 39 -18.42 -8.50 -0.50
C LYS A 39 -18.53 -9.79 0.32
N ALA A 40 -17.41 -10.33 0.77
CA ALA A 40 -17.40 -11.54 1.58
C ALA A 40 -18.11 -11.32 2.92
N GLU A 41 -18.75 -12.35 3.43
CA GLU A 41 -19.44 -12.33 4.71
C GLU A 41 -18.60 -12.96 5.82
N GLY A 42 -18.96 -12.63 7.08
CA GLY A 42 -18.31 -13.17 8.28
C GLY A 42 -16.97 -12.51 8.62
N PRO A 43 -16.24 -13.11 9.56
CA PRO A 43 -14.91 -12.66 9.95
C PRO A 43 -13.96 -12.66 8.75
N ARG A 44 -13.21 -11.56 8.57
CA ARG A 44 -12.23 -11.46 7.50
C ARG A 44 -11.20 -10.38 7.72
N ALA A 45 -10.00 -10.62 7.22
CA ALA A 45 -8.89 -9.67 7.15
C ALA A 45 -8.18 -9.82 5.80
N LEU A 46 -7.34 -8.85 5.43
CA LEU A 46 -6.59 -8.84 4.20
C LEU A 46 -5.09 -8.77 4.48
N VAL A 47 -4.32 -9.65 3.87
CA VAL A 47 -2.87 -9.52 3.70
C VAL A 47 -2.58 -9.19 2.26
N THR A 48 -1.80 -8.14 2.01
CA THR A 48 -1.23 -7.86 0.69
C THR A 48 0.23 -8.28 0.71
N ALA A 49 0.61 -9.22 -0.14
CA ALA A 49 1.94 -9.79 -0.24
C ALA A 49 2.42 -9.77 -1.68
N ALA A 50 3.69 -10.06 -1.89
CA ALA A 50 4.26 -10.34 -3.20
C ALA A 50 5.34 -11.40 -3.05
N THR A 51 5.82 -11.91 -4.19
CA THR A 51 6.97 -12.81 -4.26
C THR A 51 8.13 -12.14 -5.03
N GLY A 52 9.33 -12.70 -4.95
CA GLY A 52 10.47 -12.17 -5.66
C GLY A 52 11.09 -10.89 -5.07
N LYS A 53 11.68 -10.07 -5.93
CA LYS A 53 12.52 -8.93 -5.53
C LYS A 53 11.73 -7.71 -5.06
N PHE A 54 10.53 -7.51 -5.58
CA PHE A 54 9.74 -6.30 -5.34
C PHE A 54 8.41 -6.62 -4.65
N PHE A 55 8.09 -5.84 -3.64
CA PHE A 55 6.70 -5.69 -3.22
C PHE A 55 5.94 -4.90 -4.29
N SER A 56 6.41 -3.70 -4.62
CA SER A 56 5.95 -2.92 -5.77
C SER A 56 6.88 -1.74 -6.05
N ASN A 57 7.08 -1.44 -7.33
CA ASN A 57 7.78 -0.24 -7.82
C ASN A 57 6.84 0.97 -8.01
N GLY A 58 5.56 0.84 -7.70
CA GLY A 58 4.59 1.93 -7.84
C GLY A 58 4.14 2.16 -9.28
N LEU A 59 4.12 3.41 -9.72
CA LEU A 59 3.59 3.78 -11.03
C LEU A 59 4.29 3.06 -12.19
N ASP A 60 3.52 2.68 -13.20
CA ASP A 60 4.06 2.26 -14.49
C ASP A 60 4.38 3.50 -15.33
N LEU A 61 5.59 4.03 -15.15
CA LEU A 61 6.03 5.25 -15.83
C LEU A 61 6.17 5.03 -17.36
N ASP A 62 6.50 3.84 -17.79
CA ASP A 62 6.61 3.52 -19.22
C ASP A 62 5.22 3.64 -19.87
N TRP A 63 4.20 3.07 -19.24
CA TRP A 63 2.83 3.22 -19.69
C TRP A 63 2.35 4.67 -19.62
N LEU A 64 2.63 5.35 -18.51
CA LEU A 64 2.21 6.73 -18.28
C LEU A 64 2.77 7.69 -19.33
N PHE A 65 4.05 7.58 -19.66
CA PHE A 65 4.68 8.43 -20.68
C PHE A 65 4.24 8.10 -22.12
N ALA A 66 3.80 6.88 -22.37
CA ALA A 66 3.22 6.49 -23.64
C ALA A 66 1.77 6.99 -23.85
N HIS A 67 1.07 7.37 -22.76
CA HIS A 67 -0.35 7.77 -22.77
C HIS A 67 -0.58 9.10 -22.03
N PRO A 68 0.04 10.21 -22.47
CA PRO A 68 -0.04 11.49 -21.77
C PRO A 68 -1.47 12.03 -21.62
N GLU A 69 -2.35 11.69 -22.54
CA GLU A 69 -3.77 12.08 -22.50
C GLU A 69 -4.56 11.38 -21.39
N GLN A 70 -4.07 10.27 -20.88
CA GLN A 70 -4.71 9.49 -19.81
C GLN A 70 -4.13 9.78 -18.41
N HIS A 71 -3.17 10.69 -18.30
CA HIS A 71 -2.52 11.05 -17.03
C HIS A 71 -3.51 11.32 -15.89
N PRO A 72 -4.51 12.23 -16.05
CA PRO A 72 -5.40 12.57 -14.94
C PRO A 72 -6.21 11.37 -14.44
N GLU A 73 -6.69 10.54 -15.38
CA GLU A 73 -7.49 9.36 -15.05
C GLU A 73 -6.62 8.28 -14.38
N TYR A 74 -5.42 8.04 -14.90
CA TYR A 74 -4.50 7.08 -14.33
C TYR A 74 -4.08 7.45 -12.89
N VAL A 75 -3.70 8.72 -12.66
CA VAL A 75 -3.35 9.20 -11.32
C VAL A 75 -4.53 9.09 -10.36
N ALA A 76 -5.74 9.41 -10.84
CA ALA A 76 -6.94 9.24 -10.05
C ALA A 76 -7.18 7.78 -9.64
N ARG A 77 -7.03 6.82 -10.55
CA ARG A 77 -7.15 5.38 -10.23
C ARG A 77 -6.12 4.94 -9.18
N VAL A 78 -4.89 5.43 -9.28
CA VAL A 78 -3.86 5.15 -8.27
C VAL A 78 -4.25 5.73 -6.90
N GLN A 79 -4.72 6.98 -6.86
CA GLN A 79 -5.20 7.60 -5.62
C GLN A 79 -6.42 6.87 -5.06
N ASP A 80 -7.35 6.42 -5.92
CA ASP A 80 -8.51 5.63 -5.52
C ASP A 80 -8.08 4.30 -4.87
N LEU A 81 -7.07 3.60 -5.40
CA LEU A 81 -6.50 2.39 -4.77
C LEU A 81 -5.96 2.69 -3.36
N LEU A 82 -5.19 3.78 -3.21
CA LEU A 82 -4.64 4.19 -1.91
C LEU A 82 -5.76 4.53 -0.91
N ALA A 83 -6.75 5.32 -1.33
CA ALA A 83 -7.90 5.71 -0.52
C ALA A 83 -8.73 4.49 -0.09
N ARG A 84 -8.98 3.59 -1.03
CA ARG A 84 -9.73 2.36 -0.82
C ARG A 84 -9.04 1.46 0.19
N THR A 85 -7.73 1.23 0.04
CA THR A 85 -6.94 0.42 0.97
C THR A 85 -6.93 1.04 2.37
N LEU A 86 -6.73 2.37 2.48
CA LEU A 86 -6.69 3.10 3.74
C LEU A 86 -8.01 3.02 4.53
N SER A 87 -9.14 2.96 3.83
CA SER A 87 -10.48 2.94 4.43
C SER A 87 -11.18 1.58 4.37
N LEU A 88 -10.50 0.52 3.94
CA LEU A 88 -11.09 -0.81 3.77
C LEU A 88 -11.73 -1.29 5.09
N PRO A 89 -12.98 -1.83 5.07
CA PRO A 89 -13.71 -2.19 6.28
C PRO A 89 -13.24 -3.50 6.93
N VAL A 90 -12.02 -3.92 6.63
CA VAL A 90 -11.36 -5.09 7.22
C VAL A 90 -9.98 -4.69 7.74
N PHE A 91 -9.41 -5.48 8.65
CA PHE A 91 -8.03 -5.28 9.08
C PHE A 91 -7.08 -5.67 7.96
N THR A 92 -6.08 -4.82 7.71
CA THR A 92 -5.18 -4.97 6.57
C THR A 92 -3.72 -5.00 7.01
N VAL A 93 -2.94 -5.93 6.44
CA VAL A 93 -1.50 -6.06 6.71
C VAL A 93 -0.76 -6.09 5.38
N SER A 94 0.28 -5.27 5.22
CA SER A 94 1.22 -5.41 4.11
C SER A 94 2.41 -6.26 4.51
N ALA A 95 2.69 -7.30 3.72
CA ALA A 95 3.83 -8.21 3.86
C ALA A 95 4.91 -7.82 2.84
N VAL A 96 5.84 -6.94 3.26
CA VAL A 96 6.86 -6.32 2.40
C VAL A 96 8.11 -7.19 2.38
N GLN A 97 8.14 -8.19 1.51
CA GLN A 97 9.26 -9.14 1.39
C GLN A 97 10.46 -8.58 0.59
N GLY A 98 10.28 -7.47 -0.14
CA GLY A 98 11.25 -6.91 -1.05
C GLY A 98 11.16 -5.39 -1.14
N HIS A 99 11.57 -4.83 -2.29
CA HIS A 99 11.51 -3.39 -2.48
C HIS A 99 10.09 -2.86 -2.56
N ALA A 100 9.80 -1.80 -1.79
CA ALA A 100 8.58 -1.01 -1.86
C ALA A 100 8.96 0.44 -2.21
N PHE A 101 8.73 0.87 -3.46
CA PHE A 101 9.16 2.17 -3.96
C PHE A 101 7.97 3.01 -4.41
N ALA A 102 8.09 4.33 -4.23
CA ALA A 102 7.14 5.32 -4.72
C ALA A 102 5.68 4.98 -4.29
N ALA A 103 4.74 4.91 -5.23
CA ALA A 103 3.35 4.53 -4.95
C ALA A 103 3.24 3.11 -4.34
N GLY A 104 4.19 2.20 -4.57
CA GLY A 104 4.26 0.91 -3.88
C GLY A 104 4.56 1.03 -2.39
N ALA A 105 5.45 1.97 -2.02
CA ALA A 105 5.69 2.32 -0.63
C ALA A 105 4.45 2.97 0.01
N MET A 106 3.76 3.86 -0.72
CA MET A 106 2.51 4.48 -0.27
C MET A 106 1.38 3.45 -0.09
N LEU A 107 1.30 2.44 -0.98
CA LEU A 107 0.35 1.34 -0.82
C LEU A 107 0.61 0.58 0.48
N SER A 108 1.89 0.31 0.82
CA SER A 108 2.21 -0.31 2.12
C SER A 108 1.75 0.54 3.30
N LEU A 109 1.90 1.88 3.24
CA LEU A 109 1.43 2.81 4.27
C LEU A 109 -0.10 2.85 4.41
N ALA A 110 -0.84 2.57 3.35
CA ALA A 110 -2.30 2.56 3.39
C ALA A 110 -2.86 1.37 4.21
N HIS A 111 -2.05 0.36 4.51
CA HIS A 111 -2.44 -0.76 5.37
C HIS A 111 -2.39 -0.40 6.86
N ASP A 112 -3.16 -1.13 7.68
CA ASP A 112 -3.18 -0.91 9.14
C ASP A 112 -1.82 -1.24 9.76
N VAL A 113 -1.20 -2.35 9.36
CA VAL A 113 0.10 -2.86 9.84
C VAL A 113 1.00 -3.22 8.66
N ARG A 114 2.31 -3.09 8.86
CA ARG A 114 3.36 -3.39 7.88
C ARG A 114 4.38 -4.33 8.51
N VAL A 115 4.59 -5.49 7.90
CA VAL A 115 5.66 -6.43 8.22
C VAL A 115 6.66 -6.38 7.08
N MET A 116 7.94 -6.15 7.37
CA MET A 116 8.98 -6.04 6.34
C MET A 116 10.09 -7.06 6.57
N ARG A 117 10.67 -7.53 5.49
CA ARG A 117 11.89 -8.32 5.51
C ARG A 117 13.06 -7.51 6.08
N ALA A 118 13.78 -8.09 7.05
CA ALA A 118 14.83 -7.40 7.82
C ALA A 118 16.14 -7.19 7.04
N ASP A 119 16.57 -8.24 6.31
CA ASP A 119 17.95 -8.34 5.77
C ASP A 119 18.10 -7.83 4.33
N ARG A 120 16.99 -7.68 3.58
CA ARG A 120 17.04 -7.29 2.17
C ARG A 120 15.80 -6.51 1.74
N GLY A 121 15.96 -5.69 0.70
CA GLY A 121 14.92 -4.80 0.21
C GLY A 121 14.98 -3.43 0.89
N PHE A 122 14.33 -2.46 0.26
CA PHE A 122 14.24 -1.10 0.78
C PHE A 122 12.83 -0.57 0.63
N TRP A 123 12.38 0.15 1.65
CA TRP A 123 11.25 1.05 1.55
C TRP A 123 11.78 2.45 1.21
N CYS A 124 11.19 3.13 0.22
CA CYS A 124 11.71 4.41 -0.26
C CYS A 124 10.64 5.22 -1.00
N LEU A 125 10.69 6.55 -0.83
CA LEU A 125 9.95 7.54 -1.60
C LEU A 125 10.94 8.32 -2.46
N PRO A 126 11.25 7.88 -3.70
CA PRO A 126 12.31 8.45 -4.52
C PRO A 126 11.88 9.69 -5.32
N GLU A 127 10.70 10.23 -5.09
CA GLU A 127 10.05 11.26 -5.91
C GLU A 127 10.92 12.52 -6.07
N ALA A 128 11.63 12.93 -5.01
CA ALA A 128 12.59 14.05 -5.08
C ALA A 128 13.78 13.77 -6.02
N ASP A 129 14.24 12.52 -6.10
CA ASP A 129 15.37 12.12 -6.95
C ASP A 129 14.96 11.99 -8.43
N ILE A 130 13.70 11.61 -8.68
CA ILE A 130 13.17 11.42 -10.03
C ILE A 130 12.38 12.61 -10.57
N ASN A 131 12.32 13.72 -9.80
CA ASN A 131 11.62 14.97 -10.15
C ASN A 131 10.12 14.78 -10.47
N ILE A 132 9.44 13.90 -9.73
CA ILE A 132 8.00 13.70 -9.79
C ILE A 132 7.41 14.08 -8.43
N PRO A 133 6.73 15.22 -8.29
CA PRO A 133 6.17 15.64 -7.01
C PRO A 133 4.99 14.75 -6.60
N PHE A 134 4.79 14.66 -5.28
CA PHE A 134 3.60 14.01 -4.73
C PHE A 134 2.34 14.81 -5.03
N THR A 135 1.24 14.13 -5.30
CA THR A 135 -0.06 14.80 -5.28
C THR A 135 -0.43 15.24 -3.86
N PRO A 136 -1.36 16.19 -3.68
CA PRO A 136 -1.83 16.57 -2.34
C PRO A 136 -2.31 15.37 -1.52
N GLY A 137 -3.05 14.43 -2.14
CA GLY A 137 -3.54 13.22 -1.49
C GLY A 137 -2.44 12.26 -1.07
N MET A 138 -1.44 12.01 -1.93
CA MET A 138 -0.27 11.19 -1.61
C MET A 138 0.54 11.80 -0.46
N SER A 139 0.77 13.13 -0.50
CA SER A 139 1.46 13.85 0.59
C SER A 139 0.71 13.72 1.91
N ALA A 140 -0.62 13.88 1.89
CA ALA A 140 -1.45 13.76 3.08
C ALA A 140 -1.43 12.34 3.67
N LEU A 141 -1.49 11.31 2.82
CA LEU A 141 -1.38 9.91 3.25
C LEU A 141 -0.05 9.64 3.96
N ILE A 142 1.07 10.04 3.36
CA ILE A 142 2.40 9.83 3.94
C ILE A 142 2.50 10.52 5.32
N GLN A 143 2.08 11.78 5.41
CA GLN A 143 2.14 12.56 6.64
C GLN A 143 1.18 12.04 7.73
N ALA A 144 0.04 11.47 7.35
CA ALA A 144 -0.90 10.87 8.30
C ALA A 144 -0.42 9.52 8.86
N ARG A 145 0.48 8.83 8.14
CA ARG A 145 0.92 7.48 8.48
C ARG A 145 2.33 7.40 9.09
N LEU A 146 3.11 8.46 8.98
CA LEU A 146 4.47 8.55 9.51
C LEU A 146 4.60 9.67 10.55
N ALA A 147 5.54 9.52 11.47
CA ALA A 147 5.93 10.62 12.35
C ALA A 147 6.42 11.81 11.49
N PRO A 148 6.16 13.07 11.91
CA PRO A 148 6.47 14.25 11.08
C PRO A 148 7.92 14.31 10.59
N GLN A 149 8.89 13.98 11.45
CA GLN A 149 10.30 13.97 11.06
C GLN A 149 10.64 12.84 10.08
N THR A 150 10.05 11.65 10.26
CA THR A 150 10.24 10.53 9.33
C THR A 150 9.63 10.87 7.96
N ALA A 151 8.41 11.42 7.94
CA ALA A 151 7.77 11.86 6.70
C ALA A 151 8.64 12.90 5.98
N HIS A 152 9.12 13.93 6.71
CA HIS A 152 9.99 14.96 6.14
C HIS A 152 11.24 14.35 5.47
N VAL A 153 11.99 13.54 6.19
CA VAL A 153 13.22 12.93 5.65
C VAL A 153 12.90 12.01 4.47
N ALA A 154 11.89 11.15 4.58
CA ALA A 154 11.53 10.22 3.52
C ALA A 154 11.13 10.94 2.22
N MET A 155 10.29 11.97 2.33
CA MET A 155 9.76 12.71 1.17
C MET A 155 10.78 13.65 0.51
N THR A 156 11.73 14.21 1.28
CA THR A 156 12.62 15.25 0.77
C THR A 156 14.01 14.75 0.37
N THR A 157 14.39 13.53 0.79
CA THR A 157 15.73 13.02 0.58
C THR A 157 15.80 11.72 -0.23
N GLY A 158 14.66 11.09 -0.55
CA GLY A 158 14.65 9.80 -1.22
C GLY A 158 15.38 8.69 -0.43
N ARG A 159 15.53 8.84 0.90
CA ARG A 159 16.26 7.87 1.73
C ARG A 159 15.67 6.48 1.57
N ARG A 160 16.56 5.50 1.36
CA ARG A 160 16.24 4.08 1.34
C ARG A 160 16.36 3.52 2.76
N TYR A 161 15.26 2.94 3.26
CA TYR A 161 15.19 2.32 4.59
C TYR A 161 15.19 0.80 4.41
N GLY A 162 16.22 0.10 4.90
CA GLY A 162 16.20 -1.36 5.09
C GLY A 162 15.27 -1.72 6.24
N GLY A 163 14.93 -3.01 6.40
CA GLY A 163 13.91 -3.42 7.37
C GLY A 163 14.14 -2.93 8.79
N HIS A 164 15.36 -3.04 9.31
CA HIS A 164 15.69 -2.55 10.66
C HIS A 164 15.62 -1.02 10.76
N ASP A 165 16.08 -0.29 9.74
CA ASP A 165 15.97 1.18 9.69
C ASP A 165 14.53 1.63 9.59
N ALA A 166 13.72 0.92 8.80
CA ALA A 166 12.28 1.18 8.63
C ALA A 166 11.52 0.96 9.95
N LEU A 167 11.87 -0.09 10.70
CA LEU A 167 11.33 -0.34 12.05
C LEU A 167 11.71 0.77 13.02
N ALA A 168 12.99 1.12 13.08
CA ALA A 168 13.48 2.18 13.96
C ALA A 168 12.89 3.56 13.65
N ALA A 169 12.56 3.82 12.37
CA ALA A 169 11.92 5.06 11.93
C ALA A 169 10.38 5.05 12.06
N GLY A 170 9.78 3.94 12.50
CA GLY A 170 8.32 3.78 12.59
C GLY A 170 7.61 3.72 11.24
N ILE A 171 8.33 3.36 10.17
CA ILE A 171 7.76 3.14 8.83
C ILE A 171 7.05 1.79 8.79
N VAL A 172 7.63 0.76 9.41
CA VAL A 172 7.04 -0.57 9.54
C VAL A 172 6.87 -0.94 11.00
N ASP A 173 5.95 -1.87 11.27
CA ASP A 173 5.59 -2.28 12.62
C ASP A 173 6.42 -3.49 13.10
N GLN A 174 6.89 -4.31 12.15
CA GLN A 174 7.80 -5.44 12.41
C GLN A 174 8.82 -5.59 11.27
N ALA A 175 10.03 -6.05 11.64
CA ALA A 175 11.08 -6.47 10.71
C ALA A 175 11.52 -7.89 11.09
N VAL A 176 11.30 -8.84 10.17
CA VAL A 176 11.47 -10.28 10.40
C VAL A 176 12.30 -10.93 9.28
N ALA A 177 12.72 -12.18 9.46
CA ALA A 177 13.41 -12.94 8.41
C ALA A 177 12.51 -13.12 7.18
N GLU A 178 13.09 -13.36 6.00
CA GLU A 178 12.36 -13.49 4.73
C GLU A 178 11.22 -14.50 4.81
N ASP A 179 11.52 -15.69 5.32
CA ASP A 179 10.56 -16.80 5.39
C ASP A 179 9.39 -16.52 6.35
N ASP A 180 9.57 -15.58 7.28
CA ASP A 180 8.58 -15.22 8.30
C ASP A 180 7.69 -14.04 7.90
N VAL A 181 8.00 -13.31 6.82
CA VAL A 181 7.26 -12.09 6.45
C VAL A 181 5.78 -12.39 6.20
N ARG A 182 5.49 -13.39 5.35
CA ARG A 182 4.11 -13.72 4.97
C ARG A 182 3.36 -14.39 6.14
N SER A 183 3.99 -15.32 6.86
CA SER A 183 3.37 -16.01 7.99
C SER A 183 3.05 -15.05 9.13
N THR A 184 3.98 -14.16 9.50
CA THR A 184 3.73 -13.13 10.51
C THR A 184 2.58 -12.19 10.12
N ALA A 185 2.53 -11.77 8.85
CA ALA A 185 1.43 -10.93 8.36
C ALA A 185 0.08 -11.64 8.44
N VAL A 186 0.02 -12.93 8.08
CA VAL A 186 -1.20 -13.75 8.18
C VAL A 186 -1.64 -13.92 9.62
N GLU A 187 -0.73 -14.20 10.55
CA GLU A 187 -1.04 -14.32 11.98
C GLU A 187 -1.61 -13.02 12.55
N LEU A 188 -1.00 -11.87 12.24
CA LEU A 188 -1.50 -10.56 12.66
C LEU A 188 -2.88 -10.26 12.08
N ALA A 189 -3.12 -10.59 10.82
CA ALA A 189 -4.40 -10.42 10.16
C ALA A 189 -5.47 -11.32 10.78
N ALA A 190 -5.18 -12.60 10.99
CA ALA A 190 -6.09 -13.58 11.59
C ALA A 190 -6.54 -13.17 13.00
N ALA A 191 -5.61 -12.65 13.81
CA ALA A 191 -5.93 -12.17 15.16
C ALA A 191 -6.94 -10.99 15.19
N GLN A 192 -7.15 -10.32 14.06
CA GLN A 192 -8.04 -9.17 13.92
C GLN A 192 -9.24 -9.44 13.00
N ALA A 193 -9.35 -10.61 12.40
CA ALA A 193 -10.33 -10.93 11.37
C ALA A 193 -11.80 -10.72 11.82
N ALA A 194 -12.11 -10.99 13.09
CA ALA A 194 -13.45 -10.77 13.67
C ALA A 194 -13.95 -9.32 13.50
N LYS A 195 -13.05 -8.34 13.44
CA LYS A 195 -13.41 -6.92 13.21
C LYS A 195 -13.96 -6.67 11.81
N GLY A 196 -13.59 -7.50 10.83
CA GLY A 196 -14.11 -7.42 9.47
C GLY A 196 -15.55 -7.92 9.31
N ALA A 197 -16.12 -8.59 10.29
CA ALA A 197 -17.52 -9.05 10.26
C ALA A 197 -18.55 -7.89 10.34
N HIS A 198 -18.12 -6.70 10.74
CA HIS A 198 -18.98 -5.55 10.96
C HIS A 198 -18.46 -4.28 10.26
N PRO A 199 -19.35 -3.34 9.87
CA PRO A 199 -18.93 -2.11 9.17
C PRO A 199 -18.20 -1.10 10.07
N THR A 200 -18.12 -1.36 11.37
CA THR A 200 -17.59 -0.42 12.38
C THR A 200 -16.14 -0.03 12.10
N LEU A 201 -15.28 -1.00 11.71
CA LEU A 201 -13.87 -0.73 11.42
C LEU A 201 -13.73 0.24 10.24
N GLY A 202 -14.48 0.01 9.16
CA GLY A 202 -14.50 0.92 8.01
C GLY A 202 -14.97 2.33 8.37
N ALA A 203 -16.02 2.43 9.21
CA ALA A 203 -16.50 3.72 9.69
C ALA A 203 -15.44 4.46 10.56
N ILE A 204 -14.70 3.73 11.40
CA ILE A 204 -13.60 4.30 12.19
C ILE A 204 -12.50 4.82 11.26
N LYS A 205 -12.02 4.02 10.32
CA LYS A 205 -10.97 4.41 9.37
C LYS A 205 -11.40 5.62 8.53
N THR A 206 -12.62 5.61 8.00
CA THR A 206 -13.15 6.72 7.19
C THR A 206 -13.20 8.02 8.00
N ARG A 207 -13.59 7.97 9.26
CA ARG A 207 -13.60 9.17 10.13
C ARG A 207 -12.19 9.61 10.52
N MET A 208 -11.31 8.66 10.82
CA MET A 208 -9.92 8.93 11.21
C MET A 208 -9.14 9.61 10.07
N TYR A 209 -9.36 9.16 8.83
CA TYR A 209 -8.62 9.63 7.66
C TYR A 209 -9.45 10.53 6.72
N GLY A 210 -10.60 11.06 7.17
CA GLY A 210 -11.48 11.88 6.35
C GLY A 210 -10.76 12.93 5.50
N PRO A 211 -9.96 13.83 6.07
CA PRO A 211 -9.23 14.83 5.29
C PRO A 211 -8.25 14.25 4.26
N VAL A 212 -7.61 13.12 4.57
CA VAL A 212 -6.71 12.42 3.64
C VAL A 212 -7.50 11.82 2.48
N LEU A 213 -8.63 11.18 2.79
CA LEU A 213 -9.51 10.56 1.80
C LEU A 213 -10.10 11.61 0.85
N ASP A 214 -10.43 12.80 1.35
CA ASP A 214 -10.93 13.90 0.52
C ASP A 214 -9.85 14.38 -0.46
N LEU A 215 -8.61 14.58 0.00
CA LEU A 215 -7.48 14.95 -0.84
C LEU A 215 -7.11 13.86 -1.86
N LEU A 216 -7.23 12.57 -1.51
CA LEU A 216 -7.00 11.46 -2.43
C LEU A 216 -8.08 11.37 -3.54
N LYS A 217 -9.25 11.96 -3.34
CA LYS A 217 -10.31 12.04 -4.37
C LYS A 217 -10.16 13.25 -5.29
N GLU A 218 -9.33 14.22 -4.94
CA GLU A 218 -9.08 15.38 -5.80
C GLU A 218 -8.43 14.95 -7.11
N ARG A 219 -8.98 15.44 -8.22
CA ARG A 219 -8.41 15.21 -9.55
C ARG A 219 -7.19 16.10 -9.73
N VAL A 220 -6.11 15.54 -10.24
CA VAL A 220 -4.85 16.23 -10.52
C VAL A 220 -4.59 16.13 -12.02
N ASP A 221 -4.45 17.27 -12.67
CA ASP A 221 -4.27 17.32 -14.13
C ASP A 221 -2.90 16.78 -14.57
N ARG A 222 -1.88 16.89 -13.72
CA ARG A 222 -0.51 16.41 -13.98
C ARG A 222 0.20 16.02 -12.68
N LEU A 223 1.13 15.07 -12.80
CA LEU A 223 2.17 14.85 -11.81
C LEU A 223 3.30 15.87 -12.07
N GLY A 224 3.26 16.99 -11.38
CA GLY A 224 4.25 18.07 -11.51
C GLY A 224 3.89 19.14 -12.48
#